data_7b3b93f5abc3f3a25dce8afff2f84368
#
_entry.id   7b3b93f5abc3f3a25dce8afff2f84368
#
_cell.length_a   1.000
_cell.length_b   1.000
_cell.length_c   1.000
_cell.angle_alpha   90.00
_cell.angle_beta   90.00
_cell.angle_gamma   90.00
#
_symmetry.space_group_name_H-M   'P 1'
#
loop_
_entity.id
_entity.type
_entity.pdbx_description
1 polymer ?
#
loop_
_entity_poly.entity_id
_entity_poly.type
_entity_poly.pdbx_seq_one_letter_code
_entity_poly.pdbx_strand_id
1 'polypeptide(L)'
;MELKRQEYVETIIHQREFFENYLKHAGRCIYYADADALKDYGEHYYSALMYAPEDLKSDMVEANRLMLNDQWEDASAIIEKLSTKIHAILQTK
;
A
#
# COMPACT_ATOMS: atom_id res chain seq x y z
N MET A 1 27.80 -8.51 -11.19
CA MET A 1 27.69 -7.71 -9.96
C MET A 1 26.97 -6.39 -10.16
N GLU A 2 27.23 -5.73 -11.25
CA GLU A 2 26.51 -4.47 -11.57
C GLU A 2 25.02 -4.68 -11.76
N LEU A 3 24.63 -5.80 -12.33
CA LEU A 3 23.22 -6.14 -12.55
C LEU A 3 22.44 -6.24 -11.24
N LYS A 4 23.03 -6.84 -10.21
CA LYS A 4 22.38 -6.96 -8.91
C LYS A 4 22.22 -5.61 -8.23
N ARG A 5 23.18 -4.71 -8.43
CA ARG A 5 23.12 -3.36 -7.87
C ARG A 5 22.04 -2.53 -8.53
N GLN A 6 21.90 -2.63 -9.84
CA GLN A 6 20.83 -1.96 -10.60
C GLN A 6 19.47 -2.47 -10.20
N GLU A 7 19.30 -3.78 -10.09
CA GLU A 7 18.05 -4.39 -9.66
C GLU A 7 17.65 -3.91 -8.25
N TYR A 8 18.62 -3.80 -7.35
CA TYR A 8 18.38 -3.33 -5.99
C TYR A 8 17.89 -1.88 -5.98
N VAL A 9 18.54 -1.00 -6.72
CA VAL A 9 18.16 0.41 -6.81
C VAL A 9 16.78 0.56 -7.45
N GLU A 10 16.53 -0.17 -8.54
CA GLU A 10 15.23 -0.17 -9.22
C GLU A 10 14.12 -0.66 -8.29
N THR A 11 14.40 -1.71 -7.50
CA THR A 11 13.44 -2.26 -6.56
C THR A 11 13.06 -1.23 -5.49
N ILE A 12 14.02 -0.46 -4.99
CA ILE A 12 13.77 0.59 -3.99
C ILE A 12 12.90 1.71 -4.58
N ILE A 13 13.22 2.14 -5.80
CA ILE A 13 12.45 3.19 -6.48
C ILE A 13 11.03 2.73 -6.74
N HIS A 14 10.86 1.51 -7.26
CA HIS A 14 9.54 0.94 -7.53
C HIS A 14 8.75 0.71 -6.25
N GLN A 15 9.41 0.27 -5.18
CA GLN A 15 8.77 0.08 -3.88
C GLN A 15 8.16 1.39 -3.38
N ARG A 16 8.89 2.48 -3.49
CA ARG A 16 8.40 3.81 -3.11
C ARG A 16 7.16 4.19 -3.91
N GLU A 17 7.23 4.05 -5.24
CA GLU A 17 6.10 4.37 -6.14
C GLU A 17 4.87 3.52 -5.82
N PHE A 18 5.06 2.22 -5.64
CA PHE A 18 3.95 1.31 -5.36
C PHE A 18 3.28 1.63 -4.04
N PHE A 19 4.05 1.94 -3.00
CA PHE A 19 3.48 2.28 -1.70
C PHE A 19 2.81 3.65 -1.70
N GLU A 20 3.39 4.64 -2.36
CA GLU A 20 2.79 5.96 -2.48
C GLU A 20 1.47 5.88 -3.24
N ASN A 21 1.44 5.15 -4.35
CA ASN A 21 0.22 4.95 -5.12
C ASN A 21 -0.83 4.16 -4.34
N TYR A 22 -0.40 3.13 -3.62
CA TYR A 22 -1.29 2.35 -2.77
C TYR A 22 -1.98 3.24 -1.73
N LEU A 23 -1.21 4.04 -1.00
CA LEU A 23 -1.76 4.92 0.03
C LEU A 23 -2.69 5.98 -0.56
N LYS A 24 -2.34 6.52 -1.70
CA LYS A 24 -3.16 7.51 -2.41
C LYS A 24 -4.53 6.93 -2.78
N HIS A 25 -4.53 5.75 -3.37
CA HIS A 25 -5.77 5.11 -3.81
C HIS A 25 -6.58 4.55 -2.64
N ALA A 26 -5.91 4.04 -1.60
CA ALA A 26 -6.57 3.61 -0.38
C ALA A 26 -7.28 4.78 0.31
N GLY A 27 -6.60 5.91 0.42
CA GLY A 27 -7.17 7.13 0.99
C GLY A 27 -8.38 7.62 0.19
N ARG A 28 -8.28 7.55 -1.12
CA ARG A 28 -9.37 7.94 -2.02
C ARG A 28 -10.60 7.07 -1.83
N CYS A 29 -10.40 5.75 -1.73
CA CYS A 29 -11.50 4.81 -1.47
C CYS A 29 -12.20 5.11 -0.15
N ILE A 30 -11.44 5.34 0.89
CA ILE A 30 -11.97 5.60 2.23
C ILE A 30 -12.74 6.93 2.26
N TYR A 31 -12.18 7.95 1.61
CA TYR A 31 -12.75 9.28 1.63
C TYR A 31 -14.06 9.38 0.84
N TYR A 32 -14.10 8.72 -0.32
CA TYR A 32 -15.27 8.83 -1.23
C TYR A 32 -16.18 7.61 -1.18
N ALA A 33 -15.72 6.49 -0.63
CA ALA A 33 -16.47 5.23 -0.58
C ALA A 33 -17.07 4.86 -1.93
N ASP A 34 -16.29 5.03 -3.00
CA ASP A 34 -16.72 4.88 -4.38
C ASP A 34 -16.29 3.52 -4.95
N ALA A 35 -17.20 2.82 -5.60
CA ALA A 35 -16.93 1.53 -6.23
C ALA A 35 -15.85 1.63 -7.31
N ASP A 36 -15.82 2.71 -8.08
CA ASP A 36 -14.79 2.91 -9.12
C ASP A 36 -13.42 3.14 -8.50
N ALA A 37 -13.37 3.89 -7.41
CA ALA A 37 -12.13 4.10 -6.67
C ALA A 37 -11.58 2.79 -6.09
N LEU A 38 -12.48 1.91 -5.64
CA LEU A 38 -12.10 0.60 -5.11
C LEU A 38 -11.49 -0.29 -6.19
N LYS A 39 -11.96 -0.16 -7.42
CA LYS A 39 -11.45 -0.88 -8.57
C LYS A 39 -10.00 -0.48 -8.86
N ASP A 40 -9.74 0.83 -8.91
CA ASP A 40 -8.37 1.37 -9.10
C ASP A 40 -7.47 1.00 -7.94
N TYR A 41 -7.99 1.04 -6.71
CA TYR A 41 -7.28 0.61 -5.52
C TYR A 41 -6.78 -0.84 -5.64
N GLY A 42 -7.61 -1.73 -6.18
CA GLY A 42 -7.28 -3.14 -6.32
C GLY A 42 -6.00 -3.36 -7.12
N GLU A 43 -5.81 -2.63 -8.21
CA GLU A 43 -4.60 -2.72 -9.02
C GLU A 43 -3.35 -2.33 -8.23
N HIS A 44 -3.43 -1.22 -7.51
CA HIS A 44 -2.31 -0.73 -6.71
C HIS A 44 -2.07 -1.56 -5.45
N TYR A 45 -3.13 -2.15 -4.90
CA TYR A 45 -3.04 -3.04 -3.77
C TYR A 45 -2.18 -4.26 -4.09
N TYR A 46 -2.47 -4.95 -5.20
CA TYR A 46 -1.71 -6.14 -5.58
C TYR A 46 -0.27 -5.82 -5.93
N SER A 47 -0.03 -4.69 -6.60
CA SER A 47 1.33 -4.26 -6.94
C SER A 47 2.15 -3.98 -5.68
N ALA A 48 1.58 -3.26 -4.72
CA ALA A 48 2.25 -2.95 -3.47
C ALA A 48 2.47 -4.20 -2.62
N LEU A 49 1.50 -5.13 -2.64
CA LEU A 49 1.57 -6.36 -1.86
C LEU A 49 2.76 -7.23 -2.28
N MET A 50 3.10 -7.23 -3.57
CA MET A 50 4.25 -7.98 -4.08
C MET A 50 5.57 -7.57 -3.44
N TYR A 51 5.69 -6.29 -3.05
CA TYR A 51 6.93 -5.74 -2.52
C TYR A 51 6.87 -5.49 -1.01
N ALA A 52 5.75 -5.82 -0.37
CA ALA A 52 5.55 -5.53 1.05
C ALA A 52 6.23 -6.58 1.93
N PRO A 53 6.93 -6.14 3.01
CA PRO A 53 7.39 -7.08 4.04
C PRO A 53 6.20 -7.67 4.80
N GLU A 54 6.45 -8.76 5.53
CA GLU A 54 5.39 -9.55 6.19
C GLU A 54 4.51 -8.72 7.13
N ASP A 55 5.10 -7.84 7.92
CA ASP A 55 4.35 -7.00 8.85
C ASP A 55 3.42 -6.01 8.14
N LEU A 56 3.78 -5.56 6.94
CA LEU A 56 2.90 -4.71 6.14
C LEU A 56 1.82 -5.51 5.42
N LYS A 57 2.17 -6.71 4.94
CA LYS A 57 1.21 -7.58 4.24
C LYS A 57 -0.01 -7.88 5.08
N SER A 58 0.20 -8.22 6.35
CA SER A 58 -0.87 -8.53 7.27
C SER A 58 -1.87 -7.37 7.41
N ASP A 59 -1.35 -6.16 7.60
CA ASP A 59 -2.18 -4.97 7.73
C ASP A 59 -2.86 -4.61 6.41
N MET A 60 -2.16 -4.78 5.29
CA MET A 60 -2.73 -4.51 3.95
C MET A 60 -3.89 -5.44 3.63
N VAL A 61 -3.74 -6.72 3.93
CA VAL A 61 -4.79 -7.72 3.73
C VAL A 61 -6.01 -7.37 4.59
N GLU A 62 -5.78 -7.02 5.85
CA GLU A 62 -6.87 -6.66 6.76
C GLU A 62 -7.60 -5.39 6.31
N ALA A 63 -6.85 -4.36 5.90
CA ALA A 63 -7.45 -3.14 5.38
C ALA A 63 -8.30 -3.40 4.14
N ASN A 64 -7.79 -4.25 3.24
CA ASN A 64 -8.52 -4.63 2.03
C ASN A 64 -9.83 -5.34 2.36
N ARG A 65 -9.78 -6.27 3.31
CA ARG A 65 -10.97 -7.01 3.77
C ARG A 65 -12.02 -6.06 4.33
N LEU A 66 -11.59 -5.11 5.14
CA LEU A 66 -12.49 -4.12 5.76
C LEU A 66 -13.14 -3.22 4.71
N MET A 67 -12.37 -2.78 3.71
CA MET A 67 -12.89 -1.95 2.63
C MET A 67 -13.92 -2.71 1.78
N LEU A 68 -13.68 -3.98 1.50
CA LEU A 68 -14.61 -4.82 0.74
C LEU A 68 -15.91 -5.06 1.50
N ASN A 69 -15.88 -4.98 2.82
CA ASN A 69 -17.05 -5.16 3.69
C ASN A 69 -17.68 -3.84 4.12
N ASP A 70 -17.33 -2.74 3.48
CA ASP A 70 -17.84 -1.39 3.78
C ASP A 70 -17.55 -0.91 5.21
N GLN A 71 -16.53 -1.47 5.85
CA GLN A 71 -16.09 -1.05 7.18
C GLN A 71 -15.02 0.04 7.07
N TRP A 72 -15.45 1.20 6.61
CA TRP A 72 -14.53 2.30 6.24
C TRP A 72 -13.79 2.91 7.43
N GLU A 73 -14.44 3.03 8.59
CA GLU A 73 -13.80 3.56 9.79
C GLU A 73 -12.64 2.68 10.26
N ASP A 74 -12.89 1.37 10.32
CA ASP A 74 -11.87 0.41 10.72
C ASP A 74 -10.75 0.33 9.71
N ALA A 75 -11.08 0.37 8.43
CA ALA A 75 -10.09 0.41 7.35
C ALA A 75 -9.22 1.66 7.45
N SER A 76 -9.82 2.80 7.74
CA SER A 76 -9.11 4.08 7.88
C SER A 76 -8.06 3.99 9.00
N ALA A 77 -8.41 3.40 10.14
CA ALA A 77 -7.48 3.25 11.25
C ALA A 77 -6.26 2.39 10.85
N ILE A 78 -6.49 1.33 10.10
CA ILE A 78 -5.40 0.45 9.63
C ILE A 78 -4.55 1.16 8.58
N ILE A 79 -5.16 1.90 7.67
CA ILE A 79 -4.43 2.67 6.65
C ILE A 79 -3.55 3.74 7.28
N GLU A 80 -4.00 4.40 8.33
CA GLU A 80 -3.19 5.37 9.07
C GLU A 80 -1.97 4.69 9.70
N LYS A 81 -2.16 3.53 10.29
CA LYS A 81 -1.09 2.72 10.86
C LYS A 81 -0.10 2.29 9.77
N LEU A 82 -0.60 1.84 8.62
CA LEU A 82 0.21 1.48 7.46
C LEU A 82 1.02 2.66 6.94
N SER A 83 0.39 3.82 6.86
CA SER A 83 1.07 5.04 6.39
C SER A 83 2.29 5.35 7.25
N THR A 84 2.15 5.25 8.58
CA THR A 84 3.24 5.46 9.52
C THR A 84 4.37 4.44 9.31
N LYS A 85 4.02 3.17 9.15
CA LYS A 85 4.99 2.09 8.93
C LYS A 85 5.73 2.25 7.61
N ILE A 86 5.00 2.56 6.54
CA ILE A 86 5.57 2.76 5.20
C ILE A 86 6.52 3.95 5.20
N HIS A 87 6.11 5.04 5.83
CA HIS A 87 6.94 6.24 5.94
C HIS A 87 8.27 5.93 6.63
N ALA A 88 8.24 5.18 7.73
CA ALA A 88 9.43 4.77 8.46
C ALA A 88 10.37 3.92 7.59
N ILE A 89 9.82 2.99 6.81
CA ILE A 89 10.59 2.13 5.92
C ILE A 89 11.27 2.95 4.81
N LEU A 90 10.53 3.88 4.21
CA LEU A 90 11.06 4.70 3.12
C LEU A 90 12.12 5.70 3.60
N GLN A 91 12.05 6.14 4.84
CA GLN A 91 13.01 7.08 5.40
C GLN A 91 14.33 6.44 5.82
N THR A 92 14.34 5.17 6.16
CA THR A 92 15.57 4.46 6.57
C THR A 92 16.46 4.10 5.38
N LYS A 93 16.06 4.42 4.22
CA LYS A 93 16.81 4.18 2.98
C LYS A 93 17.03 5.45 2.22
#